data_53603bd9b978285ef8d06d4ff24df057
#
_entry.id   53603bd9b978285ef8d06d4ff24df057
#
_cell.length_a   1.000
_cell.length_b   1.000
_cell.length_c   1.000
_cell.angle_alpha   90.00
_cell.angle_beta   90.00
_cell.angle_gamma   90.00
#
_symmetry.space_group_name_H-M   'P 1'
#
loop_
_entity.id
_entity.type
_entity.pdbx_description
1 polymer ?
#
loop_
_entity_poly.entity_id
_entity_poly.type
_entity_poly.pdbx_seq_one_letter_code
_entity_poly.pdbx_strand_id
1 'polypeptide(L)'
;MIILIAGDTHTGKTNLAQKLLEHFKIPYLSIDHLKMGVNRSGNSVLTPESDDDALTEKLWPIVREMVKTCIENNQSLIVEGCYIPFDWKKDFSEEEKKSISYLCLIFCRAYLEKNFEQIRK
;
A
#
# COMPACT_ATOMS: atom_id res chain seq x y z
N MET A 1 12.20 0.45 9.06
CA MET A 1 11.24 1.52 8.69
C MET A 1 10.24 0.99 7.69
N ILE A 2 8.98 1.14 8.00
CA ILE A 2 7.89 0.72 7.11
C ILE A 2 7.18 1.96 6.61
N ILE A 3 6.92 2.03 5.31
CA ILE A 3 6.17 3.14 4.72
C ILE A 3 4.94 2.56 4.03
N LEU A 4 3.75 2.92 4.52
CA LEU A 4 2.49 2.53 3.90
C LEU A 4 1.98 3.69 3.05
N ILE A 5 1.73 3.43 1.78
CA ILE A 5 1.19 4.44 0.86
C ILE A 5 -0.17 3.97 0.37
N ALA A 6 -1.21 4.62 0.86
CA ALA A 6 -2.59 4.32 0.52
C ALA A 6 -3.17 5.41 -0.38
N GLY A 7 -4.35 5.17 -0.91
CA GLY A 7 -5.06 6.14 -1.73
C GLY A 7 -5.79 5.46 -2.86
N ASP A 8 -6.60 6.25 -3.56
CA ASP A 8 -7.38 5.74 -4.69
C ASP A 8 -6.51 5.51 -5.91
N THR A 9 -7.05 4.80 -6.89
CA THR A 9 -6.40 4.58 -8.17
C THR A 9 -6.06 5.94 -8.81
N HIS A 10 -4.91 6.00 -9.49
CA HIS A 10 -4.45 7.20 -10.19
C HIS A 10 -4.08 8.37 -9.30
N THR A 11 -3.73 8.12 -8.04
CA THR A 11 -3.27 9.19 -7.14
C THR A 11 -1.75 9.35 -7.12
N GLY A 12 -1.03 8.54 -7.91
CA GLY A 12 0.43 8.63 -7.95
C GLY A 12 1.16 7.77 -6.95
N LYS A 13 0.47 6.79 -6.32
CA LYS A 13 1.08 5.92 -5.32
C LYS A 13 2.30 5.16 -5.85
N THR A 14 2.16 4.57 -7.02
CA THR A 14 3.23 3.77 -7.63
C THR A 14 4.43 4.66 -7.94
N ASN A 15 4.19 5.85 -8.47
CA ASN A 15 5.24 6.79 -8.79
C ASN A 15 6.00 7.24 -7.54
N LEU A 16 5.26 7.55 -6.47
CA LEU A 16 5.88 7.94 -5.20
C LEU A 16 6.68 6.77 -4.60
N ALA A 17 6.11 5.57 -4.61
CA ALA A 17 6.78 4.39 -4.09
C ALA A 17 8.08 4.12 -4.83
N GLN A 18 8.06 4.26 -6.16
CA GLN A 18 9.25 4.06 -6.99
C GLN A 18 10.33 5.08 -6.65
N LYS A 19 9.96 6.34 -6.46
CA LYS A 19 10.91 7.38 -6.10
C LYS A 19 11.52 7.15 -4.72
N LEU A 20 10.72 6.68 -3.77
CA LEU A 20 11.22 6.36 -2.44
C LEU A 20 12.17 5.17 -2.48
N LEU A 21 11.86 4.17 -3.29
CA LEU A 21 12.74 3.01 -3.48
C LEU A 21 14.08 3.46 -4.02
N GLU A 22 14.08 4.32 -5.04
CA GLU A 22 15.31 4.80 -5.67
C GLU A 22 16.14 5.67 -4.72
N HIS A 23 15.46 6.50 -3.94
CA HIS A 23 16.14 7.44 -3.05
C HIS A 23 16.70 6.75 -1.80
N PHE A 24 15.91 5.93 -1.14
CA PHE A 24 16.29 5.27 0.11
C PHE A 24 16.79 3.85 -0.08
N LYS A 25 16.65 3.29 -1.27
CA LYS A 25 17.05 1.92 -1.60
C LYS A 25 16.36 0.90 -0.68
N ILE A 26 15.07 1.11 -0.45
CA ILE A 26 14.22 0.24 0.38
C ILE A 26 13.36 -0.62 -0.54
N PRO A 27 13.21 -1.93 -0.27
CA PRO A 27 12.32 -2.79 -1.05
C PRO A 27 10.89 -2.27 -1.09
N TYR A 28 10.20 -2.57 -2.17
CA TYR A 28 8.88 -2.03 -2.46
C TYR A 28 7.92 -3.16 -2.83
N LEU A 29 6.76 -3.20 -2.18
CA LEU A 29 5.70 -4.16 -2.44
C LEU A 29 4.47 -3.43 -2.97
N SER A 30 4.03 -3.80 -4.17
CA SER A 30 2.76 -3.35 -4.71
C SER A 30 1.67 -4.36 -4.34
N ILE A 31 0.62 -3.91 -3.66
CA ILE A 31 -0.49 -4.81 -3.31
C ILE A 31 -1.22 -5.28 -4.56
N ASP A 32 -1.19 -4.48 -5.64
CA ASP A 32 -1.75 -4.92 -6.92
C ASP A 32 -1.01 -6.15 -7.48
N HIS A 33 0.30 -6.18 -7.35
CA HIS A 33 1.09 -7.35 -7.76
C HIS A 33 0.75 -8.56 -6.90
N LEU A 34 0.58 -8.36 -5.61
CA LEU A 34 0.16 -9.45 -4.72
C LEU A 34 -1.21 -9.95 -5.12
N LYS A 35 -2.15 -9.05 -5.41
CA LYS A 35 -3.49 -9.41 -5.87
C LYS A 35 -3.44 -10.30 -7.10
N MET A 36 -2.68 -9.89 -8.11
CA MET A 36 -2.55 -10.67 -9.33
C MET A 36 -1.88 -12.02 -9.09
N GLY A 37 -0.87 -12.05 -8.23
CA GLY A 37 -0.19 -13.29 -7.88
C GLY A 37 -1.11 -14.29 -7.19
N VAL A 38 -1.89 -13.83 -6.22
CA VAL A 38 -2.84 -14.68 -5.50
C VAL A 38 -3.90 -15.23 -6.46
N ASN A 39 -4.45 -14.36 -7.32
CA ASN A 39 -5.49 -14.78 -8.26
C ASN A 39 -4.96 -15.76 -9.32
N ARG A 40 -3.82 -15.44 -9.90
CA ARG A 40 -3.27 -16.25 -10.99
C ARG A 40 -2.72 -17.59 -10.53
N SER A 41 -2.34 -17.68 -9.26
CA SER A 41 -1.85 -18.94 -8.69
C SER A 41 -2.99 -19.90 -8.31
N GLY A 42 -4.23 -19.44 -8.40
CA GLY A 42 -5.40 -20.25 -8.05
C GLY A 42 -5.65 -20.36 -6.55
N ASN A 43 -5.01 -19.52 -5.75
CA ASN A 43 -5.14 -19.56 -4.29
C ASN A 43 -6.21 -18.62 -3.75
N SER A 44 -7.07 -18.11 -4.62
CA SER A 44 -8.15 -17.22 -4.20
C SER A 44 -9.39 -17.48 -5.02
N VAL A 45 -10.55 -17.36 -4.36
CA VAL A 45 -11.84 -17.42 -5.05
C VAL A 45 -12.27 -16.04 -5.56
N LEU A 46 -11.53 -14.99 -5.18
CA LEU A 46 -11.80 -13.64 -5.65
C LEU A 46 -11.11 -13.42 -7.00
N THR A 47 -11.70 -12.55 -7.81
CA THR A 47 -11.13 -12.17 -9.11
C THR A 47 -10.65 -10.73 -9.03
N PRO A 48 -9.84 -10.27 -10.01
CA PRO A 48 -9.43 -8.86 -10.04
C PRO A 48 -10.61 -7.89 -10.13
N GLU A 49 -11.78 -8.38 -10.58
CA GLU A 49 -13.00 -7.59 -10.70
C GLU A 49 -13.85 -7.60 -9.44
N SER A 50 -13.46 -8.35 -8.39
CA SER A 50 -14.16 -8.32 -7.11
C SER A 50 -14.10 -6.91 -6.52
N ASP A 51 -15.10 -6.55 -5.69
CA ASP A 51 -15.12 -5.20 -5.13
C ASP A 51 -13.94 -4.97 -4.17
N ASP A 52 -13.63 -3.69 -3.94
CA ASP A 52 -12.46 -3.31 -3.17
C ASP A 52 -12.52 -3.77 -1.71
N ASP A 53 -13.72 -3.82 -1.12
CA ASP A 53 -13.85 -4.27 0.27
C ASP A 53 -13.51 -5.75 0.40
N ALA A 54 -14.01 -6.58 -0.53
CA ALA A 54 -13.71 -8.00 -0.54
C ALA A 54 -12.22 -8.25 -0.77
N LEU A 55 -11.60 -7.49 -1.68
CA LEU A 55 -10.17 -7.59 -1.95
C LEU A 55 -9.35 -7.15 -0.74
N THR A 56 -9.77 -6.09 -0.05
CA THR A 56 -9.09 -5.62 1.15
C THR A 56 -9.15 -6.69 2.25
N GLU A 57 -10.31 -7.29 2.47
CA GLU A 57 -10.46 -8.34 3.49
C GLU A 57 -9.57 -9.55 3.20
N LYS A 58 -9.34 -9.85 1.94
CA LYS A 58 -8.51 -10.99 1.55
C LYS A 58 -7.02 -10.66 1.58
N LEU A 59 -6.63 -9.49 1.10
CA LEU A 59 -5.24 -9.14 0.87
C LEU A 59 -4.58 -8.49 2.08
N TRP A 60 -5.30 -7.64 2.80
CA TRP A 60 -4.69 -6.91 3.91
C TRP A 60 -4.11 -7.81 5.00
N PRO A 61 -4.79 -8.90 5.43
CA PRO A 61 -4.17 -9.80 6.41
C PRO A 61 -2.83 -10.37 5.97
N ILE A 62 -2.67 -10.63 4.67
CA ILE A 62 -1.40 -11.12 4.13
C ILE A 62 -0.34 -10.03 4.24
N VAL A 63 -0.66 -8.82 3.80
CA VAL A 63 0.25 -7.68 3.85
C VAL A 63 0.62 -7.33 5.28
N ARG A 64 -0.37 -7.34 6.18
CA ARG A 64 -0.15 -7.04 7.59
C ARG A 64 0.90 -7.97 8.20
N GLU A 65 0.78 -9.28 7.94
CA GLU A 65 1.73 -10.25 8.48
C GLU A 65 3.12 -10.09 7.86
N MET A 66 3.19 -9.71 6.59
CA MET A 66 4.48 -9.41 5.94
C MET A 66 5.14 -8.20 6.60
N VAL A 67 4.35 -7.16 6.89
CA VAL A 67 4.86 -5.97 7.57
C VAL A 67 5.39 -6.31 8.97
N LYS A 68 4.63 -7.11 9.71
CA LYS A 68 5.05 -7.55 11.05
C LYS A 68 6.36 -8.33 11.00
N THR A 69 6.50 -9.19 10.00
CA THR A 69 7.73 -9.96 9.81
C THR A 69 8.92 -9.04 9.55
N CYS A 70 8.73 -8.02 8.73
CA CYS A 70 9.78 -7.03 8.48
C CYS A 70 10.17 -6.28 9.76
N ILE A 71 9.18 -5.90 10.56
CA ILE A 71 9.46 -5.21 11.82
C ILE A 71 10.25 -6.11 12.78
N GLU A 72 9.85 -7.37 12.89
CA GLU A 72 10.53 -8.34 13.75
C GLU A 72 12.00 -8.53 13.35
N ASN A 73 12.29 -8.46 12.05
CA ASN A 73 13.63 -8.66 11.53
C ASN A 73 14.40 -7.35 11.30
N ASN A 74 13.88 -6.23 11.76
CA ASN A 74 14.47 -4.91 11.57
C ASN A 74 14.72 -4.58 10.10
N GLN A 75 13.81 -5.01 9.23
CA GLN A 75 13.86 -4.76 7.81
C GLN A 75 12.97 -3.59 7.43
N SER A 76 13.33 -2.91 6.34
CA SER A 76 12.54 -1.81 5.82
C SER A 76 11.73 -2.27 4.62
N LEU A 77 10.53 -1.71 4.44
CA LEU A 77 9.65 -2.06 3.34
C LEU A 77 8.73 -0.89 3.01
N ILE A 78 8.54 -0.65 1.71
CA ILE A 78 7.54 0.29 1.21
C ILE A 78 6.37 -0.54 0.69
N VAL A 79 5.16 -0.25 1.16
CA VAL A 79 3.94 -0.94 0.70
C VAL A 79 3.00 0.10 0.10
N GLU A 80 2.54 -0.13 -1.13
CA GLU A 80 1.57 0.79 -1.73
C GLU A 80 0.39 0.01 -2.30
N GLY A 81 -0.78 0.62 -2.29
CA GLY A 81 -1.98 0.04 -2.87
C GLY A 81 -3.26 0.64 -2.35
N CYS A 82 -4.36 0.23 -2.99
CA CYS A 82 -5.70 0.69 -2.64
C CYS A 82 -6.31 -0.10 -1.47
N TYR A 83 -5.68 -1.18 -1.05
CA TYR A 83 -6.27 -2.17 -0.15
C TYR A 83 -5.73 -2.08 1.28
N ILE A 84 -5.28 -0.89 1.69
CA ILE A 84 -4.87 -0.61 3.07
C ILE A 84 -6.07 0.03 3.77
N PRO A 85 -6.67 -0.61 4.80
CA PRO A 85 -7.84 -0.05 5.46
C PRO A 85 -7.51 1.19 6.26
N PHE A 86 -8.47 2.09 6.42
CA PHE A 86 -8.26 3.32 7.20
C PHE A 86 -7.95 3.02 8.66
N ASP A 87 -8.47 1.92 9.18
CA ASP A 87 -8.27 1.52 10.57
C ASP A 87 -7.09 0.55 10.74
N TRP A 88 -6.11 0.63 9.85
CA TRP A 88 -4.96 -0.28 9.87
C TRP A 88 -4.20 -0.28 11.21
N LYS A 89 -4.26 0.82 11.95
CA LYS A 89 -3.54 0.95 13.22
C LYS A 89 -3.98 -0.06 14.26
N LYS A 90 -5.22 -0.52 14.20
CA LYS A 90 -5.75 -1.50 15.17
C LYS A 90 -5.02 -2.84 15.09
N ASP A 91 -4.39 -3.12 13.96
CA ASP A 91 -3.73 -4.40 13.72
C ASP A 91 -2.29 -4.43 14.21
N PHE A 92 -1.78 -3.34 14.74
CA PHE A 92 -0.39 -3.21 15.20
C PHE A 92 -0.33 -2.75 16.65
N SER A 93 0.66 -3.24 17.39
CA SER A 93 0.91 -2.77 18.75
C SER A 93 1.47 -1.34 18.72
N GLU A 94 1.48 -0.68 19.87
CA GLU A 94 2.06 0.66 19.97
C GLU A 94 3.53 0.67 19.58
N GLU A 95 4.25 -0.40 19.93
CA GLU A 95 5.65 -0.53 19.58
C GLU A 95 5.84 -0.69 18.08
N GLU A 96 5.01 -1.53 17.45
CA GLU A 96 5.06 -1.73 16.00
C GLU A 96 4.75 -0.46 15.24
N LYS A 97 3.77 0.32 15.71
CA LYS A 97 3.36 1.56 15.05
C LYS A 97 4.47 2.60 14.99
N LYS A 98 5.42 2.54 15.91
CA LYS A 98 6.56 3.47 15.90
C LYS A 98 7.45 3.28 14.67
N SER A 99 7.42 2.10 14.08
CA SER A 99 8.21 1.78 12.88
C SER A 99 7.47 2.09 11.58
N ILE A 100 6.20 2.50 11.65
CA ILE A 100 5.34 2.66 10.48
C ILE A 100 5.04 4.12 10.21
N SER A 101 5.29 4.56 8.98
CA SER A 101 4.85 5.87 8.48
C SER A 101 3.74 5.63 7.46
N TYR A 102 2.69 6.43 7.54
CA TYR A 102 1.51 6.26 6.70
C TYR A 102 1.25 7.52 5.88
N LEU A 103 1.11 7.33 4.57
CA LEU A 103 0.78 8.40 3.64
C LEU A 103 -0.49 7.99 2.89
N CYS A 104 -1.49 8.86 2.87
CA CYS A 104 -2.72 8.62 2.12
C CYS A 104 -2.82 9.69 1.04
N LEU A 105 -2.74 9.27 -0.22
CA LEU A 105 -2.82 10.19 -1.35
C LEU A 105 -4.27 10.33 -1.79
N ILE A 106 -4.84 11.50 -1.60
CA ILE A 106 -6.22 11.80 -1.96
C ILE A 106 -6.21 13.05 -2.84
N PHE A 107 -6.79 12.93 -4.03
CA PHE A 107 -6.94 14.07 -4.94
C PHE A 107 -8.41 14.43 -5.02
N CYS A 108 -8.77 15.62 -4.52
CA CYS A 108 -10.09 16.19 -4.77
C CYS A 108 -10.05 16.94 -6.08
N ARG A 109 -11.23 17.26 -6.62
CA ARG A 109 -11.32 17.98 -7.89
C ARG A 109 -10.56 19.30 -7.88
N ALA A 110 -10.69 20.07 -6.83
CA ALA A 110 -9.99 21.34 -6.70
C ALA A 110 -8.47 21.16 -6.74
N TYR A 111 -7.98 20.12 -6.08
CA TYR A 111 -6.56 19.82 -6.08
C TYR A 111 -6.08 19.42 -7.48
N LEU A 112 -6.84 18.58 -8.17
CA LEU A 112 -6.50 18.16 -9.53
C LEU A 112 -6.41 19.34 -10.48
N GLU A 113 -7.40 20.23 -10.44
CA GLU A 113 -7.42 21.42 -11.30
C GLU A 113 -6.24 22.35 -11.03
N LYS A 114 -5.90 22.52 -9.75
CA LYS A 114 -4.85 23.44 -9.34
C LYS A 114 -3.45 22.89 -9.56
N ASN A 115 -3.27 21.58 -9.41
CA ASN A 115 -1.95 20.96 -9.39
C ASN A 115 -1.74 19.94 -10.52
N PHE A 116 -2.51 20.08 -11.59
CA PHE A 116 -2.52 19.10 -12.68
C PHE A 116 -1.12 18.83 -13.24
N GLU A 117 -0.35 19.87 -13.49
CA GLU A 117 0.99 19.71 -14.05
C GLU A 117 1.95 18.96 -13.11
N GLN A 118 1.79 19.19 -11.82
CA GLN A 118 2.62 18.51 -10.82
C GLN A 118 2.23 17.03 -10.69
N ILE A 119 0.94 16.73 -10.78
CA ILE A 119 0.45 15.36 -10.66
C ILE A 119 0.92 14.52 -11.86
N ARG A 120 0.99 15.10 -13.03
CA ARG A 120 1.42 14.40 -14.24
C ARG A 120 2.90 13.95 -14.19
N LYS A 121 3.67 14.60 -13.37
CA LYS A 121 5.08 14.26 -13.19
C LYS A 121 5.21 13.11 -12.22
#